data_fdf247e94196a58d9c249a50a45fcd5b
#
_entry.id   fdf247e94196a58d9c249a50a45fcd5b
#
_cell.length_a   1.000
_cell.length_b   1.000
_cell.length_c   1.000
_cell.angle_alpha   90.00
_cell.angle_beta   90.00
_cell.angle_gamma   90.00
#
_symmetry.space_group_name_H-M   'P 1'
#
loop_
_entity.id
_entity.type
_entity.pdbx_description
1 polymer ?
#
loop_
_entity_poly.entity_id
_entity_poly.type
_entity_poly.pdbx_seq_one_letter_code
_entity_poly.pdbx_strand_id
1 'polypeptide(L)'
;MALKNEYLKRVYEKILTRDPNEKEFHQAVLEVLESLEPVIDRHPEYEAESLMERMVEPERIITFRVPWLDDQGKVQVNRGFRVQFNSSIGPYKGGLRLHPSVNLSILKFLGFEQCFKNSLTGLPIGGGKGGSDFDPKGKSDREVMRFCQSFMTELSKHIGQFTDVPAGDIGTGAREIGYMYGQYKRLNNDYVGVLTGKGLSWGGSLARTEATGYGLCYFAAEMLKAKGTSFEGKTVAISGSGNVAIFACEKATQLGAKVVTLSDSNGFIYDENGINLDVVKEIKLVKRGRISEYVKEVPSAVYTEGKRPWGTKCDIALPCATQNELDLDNAKELVANGVKFVAEGANMPTTPDATIYFQQNGVYFAPGKASNAGGVATSALEMCQNSARLSWTFEEVDAKLKGIMQNIYKNASAAAKEYGDADNLVLGANIAGFQKIADAMMAQGIAY
;
A
#
# COMPACT_ATOMS: atom_id res chain seq x y z
N MET A 1 -4.65 -18.43 -14.41
CA MET A 1 -5.93 -18.89 -15.05
C MET A 1 -6.12 -18.15 -16.36
N ALA A 2 -6.95 -18.59 -17.26
CA ALA A 2 -7.21 -17.89 -18.53
C ALA A 2 -8.57 -17.18 -18.41
N LEU A 3 -8.64 -15.91 -18.82
CA LEU A 3 -9.89 -15.16 -18.89
C LEU A 3 -10.93 -15.95 -19.71
N LYS A 4 -12.17 -16.02 -19.25
CA LYS A 4 -13.30 -16.69 -19.92
C LYS A 4 -14.19 -15.69 -20.65
N ASN A 5 -14.37 -14.50 -20.09
CA ASN A 5 -15.17 -13.44 -20.69
C ASN A 5 -14.48 -12.86 -21.94
N GLU A 6 -15.14 -12.91 -23.09
CA GLU A 6 -14.57 -12.52 -24.38
C GLU A 6 -14.27 -11.02 -24.48
N TYR A 7 -15.04 -10.15 -23.81
CA TYR A 7 -14.76 -8.73 -23.76
C TYR A 7 -13.44 -8.46 -23.01
N LEU A 8 -13.26 -9.06 -21.83
CA LEU A 8 -12.04 -8.91 -21.06
C LEU A 8 -10.80 -9.49 -21.76
N LYS A 9 -10.95 -10.59 -22.50
CA LYS A 9 -9.88 -11.12 -23.36
C LYS A 9 -9.41 -10.10 -24.39
N ARG A 10 -10.36 -9.51 -25.15
CA ARG A 10 -10.04 -8.49 -26.15
C ARG A 10 -9.34 -7.28 -25.54
N VAL A 11 -9.80 -6.82 -24.36
CA VAL A 11 -9.14 -5.72 -23.62
C VAL A 11 -7.71 -6.09 -23.29
N TYR A 12 -7.50 -7.30 -22.75
CA TYR A 12 -6.16 -7.74 -22.32
C TYR A 12 -5.21 -7.94 -23.53
N GLU A 13 -5.66 -8.57 -24.60
CA GLU A 13 -4.89 -8.75 -25.84
C GLU A 13 -4.48 -7.40 -26.46
N LYS A 14 -5.35 -6.39 -26.41
CA LYS A 14 -5.06 -5.04 -26.86
C LYS A 14 -3.93 -4.40 -26.07
N ILE A 15 -3.89 -4.60 -24.73
CA ILE A 15 -2.80 -4.10 -23.85
C ILE A 15 -1.48 -4.80 -24.21
N LEU A 16 -1.49 -6.14 -24.34
CA LEU A 16 -0.29 -6.91 -24.70
C LEU A 16 0.32 -6.44 -26.02
N THR A 17 -0.52 -6.08 -26.98
CA THR A 17 -0.07 -5.62 -28.30
C THR A 17 0.46 -4.19 -28.26
N ARG A 18 -0.21 -3.32 -27.50
CA ARG A 18 0.14 -1.90 -27.41
C ARG A 18 1.40 -1.64 -26.59
N ASP A 19 1.55 -2.34 -25.47
CA ASP A 19 2.61 -2.12 -24.48
C ASP A 19 3.46 -3.39 -24.26
N PRO A 20 4.09 -3.99 -25.30
CA PRO A 20 4.63 -5.36 -25.26
C PRO A 20 5.75 -5.59 -24.25
N ASN A 21 6.36 -4.51 -23.72
CA ASN A 21 7.48 -4.59 -22.78
C ASN A 21 7.08 -4.32 -21.31
N GLU A 22 5.78 -4.17 -21.03
CA GLU A 22 5.29 -3.78 -19.71
C GLU A 22 4.78 -4.98 -18.90
N LYS A 23 5.65 -5.94 -18.64
CA LYS A 23 5.28 -7.25 -18.03
C LYS A 23 4.62 -7.12 -16.65
N GLU A 24 5.13 -6.22 -15.80
CA GLU A 24 4.56 -6.02 -14.46
C GLU A 24 3.17 -5.43 -14.54
N PHE A 25 2.93 -4.53 -15.49
CA PHE A 25 1.61 -3.97 -15.74
C PHE A 25 0.65 -5.02 -16.30
N HIS A 26 1.09 -5.84 -17.26
CA HIS A 26 0.28 -6.94 -17.82
C HIS A 26 -0.21 -7.90 -16.73
N GLN A 27 0.69 -8.31 -15.83
CA GLN A 27 0.35 -9.21 -14.74
C GLN A 27 -0.71 -8.61 -13.82
N ALA A 28 -0.54 -7.36 -13.40
CA ALA A 28 -1.50 -6.69 -12.51
C ALA A 28 -2.88 -6.52 -13.15
N VAL A 29 -2.92 -6.17 -14.44
CA VAL A 29 -4.18 -6.05 -15.17
C VAL A 29 -4.87 -7.42 -15.25
N LEU A 30 -4.15 -8.48 -15.60
CA LEU A 30 -4.73 -9.83 -15.71
C LEU A 30 -5.36 -10.28 -14.38
N GLU A 31 -4.65 -10.14 -13.27
CA GLU A 31 -5.13 -10.52 -11.93
C GLU A 31 -6.43 -9.79 -11.54
N VAL A 32 -6.54 -8.51 -11.89
CA VAL A 32 -7.76 -7.74 -11.65
C VAL A 32 -8.88 -8.17 -12.60
N LEU A 33 -8.62 -8.31 -13.91
CA LEU A 33 -9.62 -8.71 -14.87
C LEU A 33 -10.23 -10.09 -14.56
N GLU A 34 -9.42 -11.06 -14.13
CA GLU A 34 -9.91 -12.38 -13.68
C GLU A 34 -10.91 -12.25 -12.51
N SER A 35 -10.67 -11.32 -11.60
CA SER A 35 -11.59 -11.05 -10.47
C SER A 35 -12.88 -10.34 -10.90
N LEU A 36 -12.87 -9.65 -12.03
CA LEU A 36 -14.01 -8.85 -12.50
C LEU A 36 -14.96 -9.61 -13.44
N GLU A 37 -14.60 -10.81 -13.90
CA GLU A 37 -15.47 -11.61 -14.81
C GLU A 37 -16.92 -11.68 -14.32
N PRO A 38 -17.23 -12.05 -13.06
CA PRO A 38 -18.61 -12.17 -12.61
C PRO A 38 -19.36 -10.83 -12.55
N VAL A 39 -18.65 -9.71 -12.49
CA VAL A 39 -19.26 -8.37 -12.53
C VAL A 39 -19.57 -8.01 -13.99
N ILE A 40 -18.61 -8.17 -14.89
CA ILE A 40 -18.76 -7.82 -16.29
C ILE A 40 -19.87 -8.65 -16.94
N ASP A 41 -20.01 -9.92 -16.59
CA ASP A 41 -21.10 -10.79 -17.09
C ASP A 41 -22.51 -10.29 -16.71
N ARG A 42 -22.64 -9.52 -15.62
CA ARG A 42 -23.91 -8.94 -15.16
C ARG A 42 -24.18 -7.53 -15.68
N HIS A 43 -23.17 -6.87 -16.26
CA HIS A 43 -23.18 -5.46 -16.65
C HIS A 43 -22.76 -5.25 -18.12
N PRO A 44 -23.59 -5.65 -19.10
CA PRO A 44 -23.27 -5.49 -20.52
C PRO A 44 -23.09 -4.03 -20.96
N GLU A 45 -23.64 -3.07 -20.19
CA GLU A 45 -23.44 -1.64 -20.41
C GLU A 45 -21.98 -1.22 -20.28
N TYR A 46 -21.14 -1.93 -19.52
CA TYR A 46 -19.72 -1.62 -19.39
C TYR A 46 -18.95 -1.87 -20.69
N GLU A 47 -19.30 -2.91 -21.43
CA GLU A 47 -18.74 -3.14 -22.77
C GLU A 47 -19.22 -2.09 -23.78
N ALA A 48 -20.51 -1.75 -23.77
CA ALA A 48 -21.09 -0.75 -24.66
C ALA A 48 -20.40 0.62 -24.53
N GLU A 49 -19.97 0.98 -23.31
CA GLU A 49 -19.28 2.23 -23.00
C GLU A 49 -17.75 2.10 -22.99
N SER A 50 -17.18 0.97 -23.45
CA SER A 50 -15.73 0.70 -23.43
C SER A 50 -15.08 1.00 -22.08
N LEU A 51 -15.77 0.65 -20.98
CA LEU A 51 -15.36 1.00 -19.63
C LEU A 51 -13.99 0.41 -19.29
N MET A 52 -13.78 -0.88 -19.62
CA MET A 52 -12.54 -1.55 -19.28
C MET A 52 -11.34 -1.03 -20.07
N GLU A 53 -11.51 -0.68 -21.34
CA GLU A 53 -10.46 -0.02 -22.13
C GLU A 53 -10.03 1.31 -21.52
N ARG A 54 -10.98 2.09 -20.99
CA ARG A 54 -10.69 3.35 -20.28
C ARG A 54 -10.07 3.10 -18.89
N MET A 55 -10.50 2.03 -18.22
CA MET A 55 -10.03 1.68 -16.88
C MET A 55 -8.57 1.23 -16.86
N VAL A 56 -8.11 0.54 -17.92
CA VAL A 56 -6.74 0.01 -18.01
C VAL A 56 -5.77 0.95 -18.72
N GLU A 57 -6.26 2.11 -19.18
CA GLU A 57 -5.42 3.16 -19.79
C GLU A 57 -5.26 4.32 -18.82
N PRO A 58 -4.02 4.72 -18.45
CA PRO A 58 -3.80 5.94 -17.68
C PRO A 58 -4.34 7.18 -18.38
N GLU A 59 -4.99 8.08 -17.66
CA GLU A 59 -5.44 9.36 -18.22
C GLU A 59 -4.27 10.20 -18.73
N ARG A 60 -3.11 10.15 -18.02
CA ARG A 60 -1.88 10.83 -18.45
C ARG A 60 -0.64 10.15 -17.92
N ILE A 61 0.42 10.21 -18.72
CA ILE A 61 1.78 9.82 -18.32
C ILE A 61 2.69 11.00 -18.59
N ILE A 62 3.40 11.46 -17.56
CA ILE A 62 4.36 12.55 -17.62
C ILE A 62 5.75 11.94 -17.40
N THR A 63 6.64 12.10 -18.36
CA THR A 63 8.04 11.69 -18.27
C THR A 63 8.93 12.91 -18.49
N PHE A 64 9.89 13.11 -17.60
CA PHE A 64 10.77 14.28 -17.66
C PHE A 64 12.20 13.95 -17.22
N ARG A 65 13.15 14.78 -17.66
CA ARG A 65 14.55 14.68 -17.30
C ARG A 65 14.80 15.43 -15.99
N VAL A 66 15.61 14.83 -15.11
CA VAL A 66 15.98 15.39 -13.80
C VAL A 66 17.50 15.54 -13.73
N PRO A 67 18.08 16.69 -14.17
CA PRO A 67 19.50 16.98 -14.02
C PRO A 67 19.79 17.54 -12.63
N TRP A 68 20.85 17.08 -11.98
CA TRP A 68 21.28 17.57 -10.67
C TRP A 68 22.80 17.47 -10.51
N LEU A 69 23.37 18.18 -9.54
CA LEU A 69 24.81 18.16 -9.25
C LEU A 69 25.10 17.28 -8.04
N ASP A 70 26.06 16.37 -8.16
CA ASP A 70 26.60 15.65 -7.02
C ASP A 70 27.52 16.55 -6.15
N ASP A 71 28.06 16.00 -5.07
CA ASP A 71 28.92 16.76 -4.15
C ASP A 71 30.28 17.08 -4.76
N GLN A 72 30.66 16.45 -5.87
CA GLN A 72 31.86 16.77 -6.64
C GLN A 72 31.61 17.82 -7.73
N GLY A 73 30.37 18.33 -7.86
CA GLY A 73 30.01 19.30 -8.90
C GLY A 73 29.78 18.68 -10.28
N LYS A 74 29.72 17.34 -10.37
CA LYS A 74 29.45 16.63 -11.64
C LYS A 74 27.95 16.58 -11.88
N VAL A 75 27.55 16.84 -13.13
CA VAL A 75 26.13 16.71 -13.54
C VAL A 75 25.74 15.25 -13.62
N GLN A 76 24.68 14.93 -12.90
CA GLN A 76 23.97 13.66 -12.95
C GLN A 76 22.63 13.86 -13.64
N VAL A 77 22.09 12.81 -14.30
CA VAL A 77 20.82 12.89 -15.02
C VAL A 77 20.01 11.63 -14.70
N ASN A 78 18.84 11.83 -14.13
CA ASN A 78 17.85 10.80 -13.88
C ASN A 78 16.58 11.05 -14.70
N ARG A 79 15.72 10.06 -14.76
CA ARG A 79 14.39 10.14 -15.37
C ARG A 79 13.33 10.22 -14.30
N GLY A 80 12.47 11.23 -14.39
CA GLY A 80 11.29 11.38 -13.54
C GLY A 80 10.03 10.95 -14.26
N PHE A 81 9.05 10.43 -13.49
CA PHE A 81 7.76 9.97 -13.99
C PHE A 81 6.63 10.36 -13.05
N ARG A 82 5.45 10.65 -13.64
CA ARG A 82 4.16 10.66 -12.95
C ARG A 82 3.10 10.01 -13.84
N VAL A 83 2.48 8.96 -13.35
CA VAL A 83 1.31 8.31 -13.95
C VAL A 83 0.09 8.82 -13.21
N GLN A 84 -0.71 9.63 -13.87
CA GLN A 84 -2.02 10.10 -13.46
C GLN A 84 -3.03 9.10 -14.03
N PHE A 85 -3.41 8.10 -13.22
CA PHE A 85 -4.05 6.92 -13.76
C PHE A 85 -5.55 7.09 -13.94
N ASN A 86 -6.27 7.48 -12.88
CA ASN A 86 -7.71 7.66 -12.94
C ASN A 86 -8.16 8.71 -11.90
N SER A 87 -8.91 9.70 -12.33
CA SER A 87 -9.41 10.82 -11.51
C SER A 87 -10.93 10.80 -11.29
N SER A 88 -11.65 9.78 -11.73
CA SER A 88 -13.11 9.77 -11.70
C SER A 88 -13.71 9.88 -10.29
N ILE A 89 -12.98 9.48 -9.24
CA ILE A 89 -13.45 9.60 -7.85
C ILE A 89 -12.73 10.69 -7.04
N GLY A 90 -11.83 11.45 -7.64
CA GLY A 90 -11.12 12.56 -6.98
C GLY A 90 -9.71 12.79 -7.54
N PRO A 91 -8.95 13.74 -6.96
CA PRO A 91 -7.58 14.03 -7.39
C PRO A 91 -6.71 12.78 -7.41
N TYR A 92 -5.79 12.68 -8.38
CA TYR A 92 -4.85 11.57 -8.42
C TYR A 92 -4.06 11.50 -7.10
N LYS A 93 -3.91 10.32 -6.55
CA LYS A 93 -3.24 10.11 -5.26
C LYS A 93 -2.37 8.87 -5.31
N GLY A 94 -1.11 9.01 -4.90
CA GLY A 94 -0.18 7.89 -4.77
C GLY A 94 1.26 8.33 -4.59
N GLY A 95 2.10 7.39 -4.14
CA GLY A 95 3.48 7.66 -3.73
C GLY A 95 4.43 7.98 -4.88
N LEU A 96 5.56 8.58 -4.51
CA LEU A 96 6.73 8.76 -5.37
C LEU A 96 7.80 7.76 -4.93
N ARG A 97 8.21 6.85 -5.82
CA ARG A 97 9.25 5.86 -5.55
C ARG A 97 10.60 6.35 -6.08
N LEU A 98 11.61 6.37 -5.22
CA LEU A 98 12.99 6.66 -5.60
C LEU A 98 13.83 5.39 -5.45
N HIS A 99 14.07 4.71 -6.57
CA HIS A 99 14.80 3.45 -6.59
C HIS A 99 15.32 3.16 -8.00
N PRO A 100 16.53 2.59 -8.16
CA PRO A 100 17.12 2.30 -9.48
C PRO A 100 16.27 1.44 -10.41
N SER A 101 15.41 0.60 -9.86
CA SER A 101 14.51 -0.27 -10.65
C SER A 101 13.29 0.46 -11.23
N VAL A 102 13.06 1.73 -10.89
CA VAL A 102 11.87 2.46 -11.36
C VAL A 102 11.89 2.60 -12.88
N ASN A 103 10.80 2.13 -13.49
CA ASN A 103 10.50 2.26 -14.90
C ASN A 103 9.00 2.49 -15.10
N LEU A 104 8.59 2.73 -16.34
CA LEU A 104 7.19 3.04 -16.63
C LEU A 104 6.24 1.87 -16.35
N SER A 105 6.63 0.63 -16.70
CA SER A 105 5.83 -0.58 -16.44
C SER A 105 5.48 -0.72 -14.96
N ILE A 106 6.48 -0.59 -14.08
CA ILE A 106 6.31 -0.63 -12.63
C ILE A 106 5.36 0.48 -12.14
N LEU A 107 5.50 1.69 -12.67
CA LEU A 107 4.66 2.82 -12.24
C LEU A 107 3.24 2.74 -12.78
N LYS A 108 3.02 2.21 -13.99
CA LYS A 108 1.67 1.90 -14.51
C LYS A 108 1.00 0.83 -13.66
N PHE A 109 1.70 -0.27 -13.37
CA PHE A 109 1.22 -1.31 -12.47
C PHE A 109 0.79 -0.74 -11.11
N LEU A 110 1.70 -0.03 -10.45
CA LEU A 110 1.43 0.55 -9.13
C LEU A 110 0.33 1.62 -9.17
N GLY A 111 0.23 2.39 -10.25
CA GLY A 111 -0.83 3.39 -10.44
C GLY A 111 -2.19 2.76 -10.64
N PHE A 112 -2.27 1.69 -11.41
CA PHE A 112 -3.48 0.91 -11.62
C PHE A 112 -4.00 0.31 -10.33
N GLU A 113 -3.15 -0.39 -9.58
CA GLU A 113 -3.52 -0.95 -8.27
C GLU A 113 -3.91 0.13 -7.26
N GLN A 114 -3.27 1.31 -7.33
CA GLN A 114 -3.58 2.42 -6.45
C GLN A 114 -5.01 2.94 -6.64
N CYS A 115 -5.58 2.85 -7.85
CA CYS A 115 -6.97 3.23 -8.11
C CYS A 115 -7.93 2.40 -7.24
N PHE A 116 -7.79 1.09 -7.24
CA PHE A 116 -8.64 0.17 -6.46
C PHE A 116 -8.44 0.36 -4.96
N LYS A 117 -7.19 0.47 -4.51
CA LYS A 117 -6.85 0.70 -3.11
C LYS A 117 -7.46 2.01 -2.58
N ASN A 118 -7.35 3.09 -3.34
CA ASN A 118 -7.91 4.39 -2.97
C ASN A 118 -9.43 4.36 -2.94
N SER A 119 -10.04 3.73 -3.94
CA SER A 119 -11.48 3.54 -4.04
C SER A 119 -12.06 2.85 -2.81
N LEU A 120 -11.41 1.81 -2.31
CA LEU A 120 -11.82 1.07 -1.12
C LEU A 120 -11.93 1.94 0.12
N THR A 121 -11.12 3.00 0.24
CA THR A 121 -11.19 3.92 1.41
C THR A 121 -12.51 4.65 1.54
N GLY A 122 -13.31 4.72 0.47
CA GLY A 122 -14.52 5.52 0.42
C GLY A 122 -14.28 7.02 0.26
N LEU A 123 -13.03 7.48 0.35
CA LEU A 123 -12.66 8.89 0.27
C LEU A 123 -12.55 9.37 -1.19
N PRO A 124 -12.72 10.68 -1.45
CA PRO A 124 -12.69 11.24 -2.81
C PRO A 124 -11.25 11.44 -3.29
N ILE A 125 -10.56 10.36 -3.55
CA ILE A 125 -9.19 10.33 -4.07
C ILE A 125 -9.07 9.33 -5.22
N GLY A 126 -8.56 9.78 -6.35
CA GLY A 126 -8.25 8.97 -7.51
C GLY A 126 -6.94 8.19 -7.37
N GLY A 127 -6.46 7.60 -8.45
CA GLY A 127 -5.22 6.80 -8.46
C GLY A 127 -4.11 7.44 -9.29
N GLY A 128 -2.90 7.40 -8.76
CA GLY A 128 -1.70 7.82 -9.47
C GLY A 128 -0.44 7.25 -8.82
N LYS A 129 0.66 7.27 -9.57
CA LYS A 129 1.97 6.82 -9.08
C LYS A 129 3.08 7.58 -9.79
N GLY A 130 4.20 7.79 -9.10
CA GLY A 130 5.34 8.44 -9.72
C GLY A 130 6.66 7.97 -9.10
N GLY A 131 7.72 8.57 -9.58
CA GLY A 131 9.06 8.27 -9.05
C GLY A 131 10.18 8.55 -10.04
N SER A 132 11.34 8.04 -9.70
CA SER A 132 12.56 8.18 -10.49
C SER A 132 13.49 6.98 -10.27
N ASP A 133 14.33 6.70 -11.24
CA ASP A 133 15.45 5.77 -11.16
C ASP A 133 16.61 6.26 -10.27
N PHE A 134 16.43 7.36 -9.56
CA PHE A 134 17.38 7.90 -8.58
C PHE A 134 17.46 6.98 -7.35
N ASP A 135 18.70 6.66 -6.93
CA ASP A 135 18.95 5.93 -5.67
C ASP A 135 19.39 6.90 -4.57
N PRO A 136 18.57 7.13 -3.54
CA PRO A 136 18.93 7.98 -2.41
C PRO A 136 19.94 7.34 -1.44
N LYS A 137 20.19 6.02 -1.57
CA LYS A 137 21.11 5.32 -0.67
C LYS A 137 22.55 5.78 -0.93
N GLY A 138 23.26 6.10 0.15
CA GLY A 138 24.65 6.56 0.07
C GLY A 138 24.85 7.96 -0.46
N LYS A 139 23.76 8.70 -0.72
CA LYS A 139 23.80 10.12 -1.10
C LYS A 139 23.77 11.01 0.13
N SER A 140 24.49 12.14 0.05
CA SER A 140 24.40 13.17 1.09
C SER A 140 23.02 13.84 1.10
N ASP A 141 22.64 14.44 2.25
CA ASP A 141 21.40 15.21 2.32
C ASP A 141 21.34 16.35 1.30
N ARG A 142 22.49 16.94 0.96
CA ARG A 142 22.59 17.99 -0.05
C ARG A 142 22.36 17.47 -1.47
N GLU A 143 22.87 16.30 -1.80
CA GLU A 143 22.61 15.63 -3.08
C GLU A 143 21.13 15.29 -3.22
N VAL A 144 20.53 14.66 -2.20
CA VAL A 144 19.11 14.33 -2.19
C VAL A 144 18.25 15.58 -2.30
N MET A 145 18.62 16.67 -1.63
CA MET A 145 17.90 17.95 -1.74
C MET A 145 17.96 18.51 -3.16
N ARG A 146 19.15 18.56 -3.79
CA ARG A 146 19.29 19.05 -5.17
C ARG A 146 18.48 18.21 -6.16
N PHE A 147 18.52 16.87 -6.00
CA PHE A 147 17.68 15.98 -6.80
C PHE A 147 16.20 16.30 -6.61
N CYS A 148 15.70 16.33 -5.38
CA CYS A 148 14.30 16.62 -5.08
C CYS A 148 13.82 17.97 -5.64
N GLN A 149 14.68 19.00 -5.56
CA GLN A 149 14.40 20.32 -6.12
C GLN A 149 14.28 20.29 -7.64
N SER A 150 15.23 19.63 -8.33
CA SER A 150 15.19 19.46 -9.78
C SER A 150 13.96 18.63 -10.21
N PHE A 151 13.68 17.51 -9.54
CA PHE A 151 12.52 16.68 -9.80
C PHE A 151 11.21 17.47 -9.65
N MET A 152 11.08 18.26 -8.58
CA MET A 152 9.88 19.06 -8.32
C MET A 152 9.74 20.23 -9.29
N THR A 153 10.83 20.77 -9.83
CA THR A 153 10.78 21.85 -10.82
C THR A 153 9.96 21.46 -12.05
N GLU A 154 10.05 20.22 -12.48
CA GLU A 154 9.21 19.71 -13.56
C GLU A 154 7.85 19.21 -13.08
N LEU A 155 7.83 18.42 -12.00
CA LEU A 155 6.59 17.82 -11.51
C LEU A 155 5.56 18.87 -11.03
N SER A 156 5.99 20.00 -10.46
CA SER A 156 5.09 21.04 -9.93
C SER A 156 4.10 21.60 -10.95
N LYS A 157 4.40 21.50 -12.25
CA LYS A 157 3.54 21.93 -13.35
C LYS A 157 2.28 21.06 -13.53
N HIS A 158 2.29 19.88 -12.94
CA HIS A 158 1.31 18.83 -13.18
C HIS A 158 0.56 18.35 -11.92
N ILE A 159 0.93 18.89 -10.75
CA ILE A 159 0.35 18.50 -9.46
C ILE A 159 -0.27 19.71 -8.73
N GLY A 160 -1.11 19.42 -7.74
CA GLY A 160 -1.77 20.46 -6.93
C GLY A 160 -2.80 19.81 -6.01
N GLN A 161 -3.23 20.52 -4.97
CA GLN A 161 -4.13 19.96 -3.96
C GLN A 161 -5.47 19.44 -4.51
N PHE A 162 -5.92 19.95 -5.65
CA PHE A 162 -7.19 19.57 -6.29
C PHE A 162 -7.02 18.74 -7.56
N THR A 163 -5.77 18.52 -8.00
CA THR A 163 -5.48 17.81 -9.24
C THR A 163 -4.76 16.50 -8.97
N ASP A 164 -3.64 16.57 -8.26
CA ASP A 164 -2.77 15.42 -8.02
C ASP A 164 -1.95 15.65 -6.75
N VAL A 165 -2.07 14.74 -5.78
CA VAL A 165 -1.42 14.85 -4.47
C VAL A 165 -0.48 13.67 -4.25
N PRO A 166 0.80 13.78 -4.61
CA PRO A 166 1.78 12.73 -4.36
C PRO A 166 2.05 12.50 -2.86
N ALA A 167 2.65 11.36 -2.55
CA ALA A 167 3.01 10.95 -1.19
C ALA A 167 4.39 10.27 -1.16
N GLY A 168 4.84 9.86 0.03
CA GLY A 168 6.02 9.02 0.18
C GLY A 168 5.78 7.58 -0.32
N ASP A 169 6.87 6.92 -0.69
CA ASP A 169 6.97 5.50 -1.06
C ASP A 169 8.41 5.03 -0.80
N ILE A 170 8.85 3.90 -1.36
CA ILE A 170 10.24 3.44 -1.26
C ILE A 170 11.21 4.56 -1.68
N GLY A 171 12.19 4.86 -0.83
CA GLY A 171 13.19 5.90 -1.06
C GLY A 171 12.69 7.33 -0.89
N THR A 172 11.42 7.55 -0.53
CA THR A 172 10.83 8.87 -0.31
C THR A 172 10.16 8.93 1.06
N GLY A 173 10.87 9.44 2.02
CA GLY A 173 10.37 9.68 3.39
C GLY A 173 10.06 11.15 3.66
N ALA A 174 9.94 11.49 4.95
CA ALA A 174 9.63 12.86 5.40
C ALA A 174 10.69 13.89 4.94
N ARG A 175 11.97 13.49 4.83
CA ARG A 175 13.07 14.33 4.34
C ARG A 175 12.83 14.75 2.89
N GLU A 176 12.60 13.77 2.01
CA GLU A 176 12.37 13.99 0.57
C GLU A 176 11.08 14.78 0.34
N ILE A 177 10.01 14.45 1.05
CA ILE A 177 8.75 15.20 1.01
C ILE A 177 8.98 16.66 1.42
N GLY A 178 9.80 16.90 2.46
CA GLY A 178 10.17 18.23 2.89
C GLY A 178 10.88 19.05 1.81
N TYR A 179 11.90 18.46 1.17
CA TYR A 179 12.64 19.12 0.07
C TYR A 179 11.74 19.40 -1.14
N MET A 180 10.90 18.44 -1.50
CA MET A 180 9.94 18.59 -2.61
C MET A 180 8.89 19.67 -2.31
N TYR A 181 8.33 19.69 -1.10
CA TYR A 181 7.34 20.68 -0.70
C TYR A 181 7.92 22.10 -0.66
N GLY A 182 9.14 22.25 -0.12
CA GLY A 182 9.85 23.53 -0.12
C GLY A 182 10.06 24.09 -1.52
N GLN A 183 10.42 23.23 -2.49
CA GLN A 183 10.58 23.65 -3.89
C GLN A 183 9.23 23.96 -4.56
N TYR A 184 8.19 23.15 -4.33
CA TYR A 184 6.83 23.41 -4.84
C TYR A 184 6.34 24.78 -4.37
N LYS A 185 6.41 25.06 -3.08
CA LYS A 185 6.01 26.32 -2.49
C LYS A 185 6.78 27.51 -3.08
N ARG A 186 8.07 27.34 -3.35
CA ARG A 186 8.91 28.38 -3.95
C ARG A 186 8.51 28.69 -5.38
N LEU A 187 8.19 27.67 -6.18
CA LEU A 187 7.85 27.82 -7.60
C LEU A 187 6.44 28.39 -7.81
N ASN A 188 5.48 27.92 -7.02
CA ASN A 188 4.06 28.27 -7.19
C ASN A 188 3.63 29.46 -6.33
N ASN A 189 4.49 29.93 -5.41
CA ASN A 189 4.16 30.96 -4.41
C ASN A 189 2.87 30.63 -3.64
N ASP A 190 2.68 29.37 -3.29
CA ASP A 190 1.44 28.84 -2.75
C ASP A 190 1.69 27.89 -1.58
N TYR A 191 0.87 27.99 -0.52
CA TYR A 191 0.92 27.11 0.63
C TYR A 191 -0.37 26.30 0.72
N VAL A 192 -0.36 25.15 0.05
CA VAL A 192 -1.53 24.29 -0.14
C VAL A 192 -1.30 22.85 0.28
N GLY A 193 -2.35 22.06 0.32
CA GLY A 193 -2.33 20.63 0.66
C GLY A 193 -1.83 19.72 -0.45
N VAL A 194 -0.83 20.15 -1.22
CA VAL A 194 -0.08 19.28 -2.15
C VAL A 194 0.92 18.43 -1.38
N LEU A 195 1.18 17.22 -1.76
CA LEU A 195 1.98 16.23 -1.05
C LEU A 195 1.41 15.84 0.33
N THR A 196 1.51 14.58 0.67
CA THR A 196 1.19 14.07 2.00
C THR A 196 2.39 13.34 2.62
N GLY A 197 2.36 13.17 3.95
CA GLY A 197 3.53 12.74 4.72
C GLY A 197 4.39 13.91 5.15
N LYS A 198 3.78 15.09 5.25
CA LYS A 198 4.45 16.32 5.74
C LYS A 198 4.76 16.22 7.22
N GLY A 199 5.74 17.00 7.68
CA GLY A 199 6.03 17.16 9.09
C GLY A 199 4.89 17.87 9.83
N LEU A 200 4.71 17.55 11.12
CA LEU A 200 3.60 18.09 11.94
C LEU A 200 3.62 19.61 12.02
N SER A 201 4.79 20.24 12.00
CA SER A 201 4.93 21.69 12.05
C SER A 201 4.54 22.45 10.78
N TRP A 202 4.23 21.73 9.68
CA TRP A 202 3.94 22.32 8.38
C TRP A 202 2.88 21.56 7.57
N GLY A 203 1.85 21.08 8.26
CA GLY A 203 0.63 20.53 7.65
C GLY A 203 0.54 19.01 7.63
N GLY A 204 1.41 18.30 8.34
CA GLY A 204 1.32 16.85 8.55
C GLY A 204 0.19 16.45 9.50
N SER A 205 -0.21 15.20 9.45
CA SER A 205 -1.24 14.62 10.31
C SER A 205 -0.63 13.73 11.39
N LEU A 206 -1.14 13.82 12.60
CA LEU A 206 -0.94 12.81 13.65
C LEU A 206 -1.47 11.44 13.17
N ALA A 207 -1.05 10.38 13.82
CA ALA A 207 -1.36 8.98 13.50
C ALA A 207 -0.94 8.52 12.08
N ARG A 208 -0.24 9.34 11.28
CA ARG A 208 0.17 8.95 9.91
C ARG A 208 1.22 7.84 9.91
N THR A 209 2.14 7.86 10.86
CA THR A 209 3.21 6.86 10.97
C THR A 209 2.65 5.50 11.38
N GLU A 210 1.68 5.51 12.27
CA GLU A 210 0.99 4.35 12.83
C GLU A 210 -0.03 3.74 11.86
N ALA A 211 -0.56 4.56 10.98
CA ALA A 211 -1.79 4.32 10.21
C ALA A 211 -1.85 2.99 9.46
N THR A 212 -0.76 2.53 8.87
CA THR A 212 -0.76 1.27 8.12
C THR A 212 -0.87 0.08 9.07
N GLY A 213 -0.06 0.06 10.13
CA GLY A 213 -0.09 -1.01 11.13
C GLY A 213 -1.39 -1.03 11.94
N TYR A 214 -1.86 0.15 12.38
CA TYR A 214 -3.14 0.27 13.09
C TYR A 214 -4.32 -0.12 12.20
N GLY A 215 -4.34 0.37 10.96
CA GLY A 215 -5.38 0.04 9.98
C GLY A 215 -5.43 -1.46 9.68
N LEU A 216 -4.28 -2.10 9.52
CA LEU A 216 -4.19 -3.55 9.37
C LEU A 216 -4.88 -4.28 10.52
N CYS A 217 -4.61 -3.89 11.77
CA CYS A 217 -5.23 -4.52 12.93
C CYS A 217 -6.74 -4.23 13.03
N TYR A 218 -7.19 -3.03 12.65
CA TYR A 218 -8.63 -2.73 12.59
C TYR A 218 -9.36 -3.56 11.55
N PHE A 219 -8.76 -3.74 10.36
CA PHE A 219 -9.30 -4.62 9.34
C PHE A 219 -9.33 -6.08 9.80
N ALA A 220 -8.23 -6.58 10.37
CA ALA A 220 -8.13 -7.94 10.89
C ALA A 220 -9.12 -8.18 12.06
N ALA A 221 -9.38 -7.16 12.88
CA ALA A 221 -10.39 -7.26 13.94
C ALA A 221 -11.80 -7.52 13.39
N GLU A 222 -12.18 -6.92 12.27
CA GLU A 222 -13.46 -7.21 11.61
C GLU A 222 -13.48 -8.63 11.00
N MET A 223 -12.35 -9.10 10.44
CA MET A 223 -12.21 -10.48 9.98
C MET A 223 -12.45 -11.48 11.11
N LEU A 224 -11.80 -11.25 12.25
CA LEU A 224 -11.95 -12.09 13.45
C LEU A 224 -13.39 -12.07 13.97
N LYS A 225 -13.98 -10.89 14.08
CA LYS A 225 -15.36 -10.69 14.51
C LYS A 225 -16.37 -11.43 13.62
N ALA A 226 -16.17 -11.42 12.30
CA ALA A 226 -17.02 -12.14 11.35
C ALA A 226 -16.96 -13.67 11.54
N LYS A 227 -15.89 -14.18 12.12
CA LYS A 227 -15.71 -15.59 12.47
C LYS A 227 -15.97 -15.87 13.98
N GLY A 228 -16.60 -14.93 14.69
CA GLY A 228 -17.02 -15.11 16.10
C GLY A 228 -15.87 -15.09 17.11
N THR A 229 -14.73 -14.46 16.77
CA THR A 229 -13.56 -14.37 17.65
C THR A 229 -12.98 -12.95 17.68
N SER A 230 -11.88 -12.74 18.40
CA SER A 230 -11.18 -11.46 18.52
C SER A 230 -9.67 -11.66 18.63
N PHE A 231 -8.91 -10.59 18.73
CA PHE A 231 -7.47 -10.66 19.04
C PHE A 231 -7.16 -11.17 20.45
N GLU A 232 -8.12 -11.04 21.38
CA GLU A 232 -7.94 -11.42 22.79
C GLU A 232 -7.45 -12.87 22.93
N GLY A 233 -6.30 -13.03 23.59
CA GLY A 233 -5.68 -14.33 23.83
C GLY A 233 -5.09 -15.04 22.60
N LYS A 234 -5.08 -14.40 21.41
CA LYS A 234 -4.52 -14.97 20.19
C LYS A 234 -3.00 -14.78 20.11
N THR A 235 -2.33 -15.76 19.53
CA THR A 235 -0.91 -15.66 19.19
C THR A 235 -0.75 -15.13 17.77
N VAL A 236 0.06 -14.10 17.63
CA VAL A 236 0.27 -13.39 16.35
C VAL A 236 1.73 -13.47 15.92
N ALA A 237 1.98 -13.91 14.69
CA ALA A 237 3.29 -13.82 14.05
C ALA A 237 3.29 -12.64 13.07
N ILE A 238 4.30 -11.75 13.20
CA ILE A 238 4.50 -10.59 12.34
C ILE A 238 5.89 -10.67 11.71
N SER A 239 6.00 -10.42 10.41
CA SER A 239 7.27 -10.18 9.73
C SER A 239 7.59 -8.71 9.62
N GLY A 240 8.88 -8.40 9.44
CA GLY A 240 9.36 -7.01 9.39
C GLY A 240 9.64 -6.41 10.75
N SER A 241 10.27 -5.25 10.75
CA SER A 241 10.56 -4.41 11.92
C SER A 241 10.61 -2.92 11.54
N GLY A 242 9.96 -2.58 10.42
CA GLY A 242 9.69 -1.19 10.02
C GLY A 242 8.40 -0.66 10.63
N ASN A 243 7.96 0.53 10.22
CA ASN A 243 6.78 1.19 10.78
C ASN A 243 5.54 0.30 10.77
N VAL A 244 5.26 -0.39 9.65
CA VAL A 244 4.06 -1.25 9.55
C VAL A 244 4.08 -2.33 10.63
N ALA A 245 5.19 -3.06 10.75
CA ALA A 245 5.35 -4.16 11.70
C ALA A 245 5.32 -3.68 13.15
N ILE A 246 6.04 -2.59 13.47
CA ILE A 246 6.09 -2.00 14.82
C ILE A 246 4.69 -1.60 15.28
N PHE A 247 3.95 -0.87 14.46
CA PHE A 247 2.63 -0.38 14.83
C PHE A 247 1.52 -1.43 14.70
N ALA A 248 1.69 -2.46 13.86
CA ALA A 248 0.85 -3.65 13.90
C ALA A 248 1.06 -4.43 15.20
N CYS A 249 2.31 -4.60 15.65
CA CYS A 249 2.63 -5.21 16.94
C CYS A 249 2.00 -4.43 18.09
N GLU A 250 2.14 -3.11 18.11
CA GLU A 250 1.54 -2.24 19.12
C GLU A 250 0.02 -2.39 19.19
N LYS A 251 -0.65 -2.25 18.05
CA LYS A 251 -2.11 -2.30 18.02
C LYS A 251 -2.67 -3.70 18.30
N ALA A 252 -2.05 -4.76 17.78
CA ALA A 252 -2.45 -6.13 18.08
C ALA A 252 -2.33 -6.44 19.59
N THR A 253 -1.25 -5.99 20.23
CA THR A 253 -1.06 -6.10 21.68
C THR A 253 -2.11 -5.30 22.45
N GLN A 254 -2.43 -4.07 22.03
CA GLN A 254 -3.50 -3.26 22.63
C GLN A 254 -4.89 -3.94 22.52
N LEU A 255 -5.10 -4.75 21.49
CA LEU A 255 -6.33 -5.51 21.25
C LEU A 255 -6.34 -6.88 21.97
N GLY A 256 -5.35 -7.16 22.83
CA GLY A 256 -5.29 -8.34 23.68
C GLY A 256 -4.54 -9.53 23.08
N ALA A 257 -3.86 -9.38 21.94
CA ALA A 257 -3.06 -10.45 21.36
C ALA A 257 -1.66 -10.52 21.96
N LYS A 258 -1.05 -11.71 21.87
CA LYS A 258 0.35 -11.94 22.14
C LYS A 258 1.13 -12.00 20.82
N VAL A 259 1.86 -10.95 20.49
CA VAL A 259 2.74 -10.92 19.32
C VAL A 259 4.06 -11.59 19.70
N VAL A 260 4.45 -12.64 18.96
CA VAL A 260 5.61 -13.47 19.34
C VAL A 260 6.80 -13.37 18.38
N THR A 261 6.63 -12.74 17.21
CA THR A 261 7.74 -12.56 16.25
C THR A 261 7.80 -11.17 15.65
N LEU A 262 9.02 -10.73 15.34
CA LEU A 262 9.34 -9.67 14.39
C LEU A 262 10.59 -10.09 13.60
N SER A 263 10.82 -9.53 12.41
CA SER A 263 11.95 -9.90 11.56
C SER A 263 12.60 -8.73 10.87
N ASP A 264 13.80 -8.94 10.34
CA ASP A 264 14.41 -8.09 9.33
C ASP A 264 15.02 -8.93 8.20
N SER A 265 15.82 -8.32 7.30
CA SER A 265 16.42 -9.03 6.18
C SER A 265 17.40 -10.15 6.58
N ASN A 266 17.87 -10.16 7.83
CA ASN A 266 18.89 -11.10 8.30
C ASN A 266 18.31 -12.27 9.09
N GLY A 267 17.06 -12.16 9.59
CA GLY A 267 16.43 -13.21 10.38
C GLY A 267 15.25 -12.69 11.20
N PHE A 268 14.80 -13.48 12.16
CA PHE A 268 13.67 -13.10 13.00
C PHE A 268 13.94 -13.40 14.48
N ILE A 269 13.24 -12.67 15.35
CA ILE A 269 13.16 -12.92 16.78
C ILE A 269 11.87 -13.65 17.12
N TYR A 270 11.95 -14.57 18.06
CA TYR A 270 10.81 -15.25 18.69
C TYR A 270 10.89 -15.05 20.20
N ASP A 271 9.79 -14.56 20.78
CA ASP A 271 9.65 -14.43 22.22
C ASP A 271 8.30 -15.03 22.64
N GLU A 272 8.33 -16.15 23.33
CA GLU A 272 7.11 -16.85 23.78
C GLU A 272 6.27 -16.04 24.79
N ASN A 273 6.91 -15.11 25.50
CA ASN A 273 6.25 -14.22 26.46
C ASN A 273 5.56 -13.03 25.79
N GLY A 274 5.81 -12.81 24.51
CA GLY A 274 5.41 -11.66 23.71
C GLY A 274 6.51 -10.61 23.55
N ILE A 275 6.54 -10.01 22.38
CA ILE A 275 7.56 -9.01 22.00
C ILE A 275 7.52 -7.81 22.94
N ASN A 276 8.66 -7.47 23.56
CA ASN A 276 8.87 -6.20 24.25
C ASN A 276 9.06 -5.09 23.19
N LEU A 277 7.98 -4.35 22.93
CA LEU A 277 7.95 -3.35 21.87
C LEU A 277 8.85 -2.14 22.15
N ASP A 278 9.07 -1.78 23.42
CA ASP A 278 9.92 -0.64 23.77
C ASP A 278 11.38 -0.93 23.40
N VAL A 279 11.86 -2.14 23.63
CA VAL A 279 13.18 -2.59 23.19
C VAL A 279 13.28 -2.57 21.65
N VAL A 280 12.25 -3.02 20.94
CA VAL A 280 12.23 -2.97 19.47
C VAL A 280 12.27 -1.52 18.97
N LYS A 281 11.46 -0.63 19.54
CA LYS A 281 11.45 0.80 19.17
C LYS A 281 12.82 1.44 19.41
N GLU A 282 13.46 1.17 20.54
CA GLU A 282 14.81 1.67 20.84
C GLU A 282 15.83 1.19 19.78
N ILE A 283 15.82 -0.09 19.45
CA ILE A 283 16.73 -0.66 18.43
C ILE A 283 16.45 -0.08 17.05
N LYS A 284 15.19 -0.06 16.62
CA LYS A 284 14.83 0.25 15.22
C LYS A 284 14.68 1.73 14.93
N LEU A 285 14.07 2.48 15.83
CA LEU A 285 13.74 3.90 15.59
C LEU A 285 14.83 4.83 16.12
N VAL A 286 15.49 4.49 17.23
CA VAL A 286 16.52 5.33 17.83
C VAL A 286 17.91 4.92 17.33
N LYS A 287 18.34 3.68 17.60
CA LYS A 287 19.69 3.18 17.25
C LYS A 287 19.84 2.82 15.77
N ARG A 288 18.73 2.60 15.05
CA ARG A 288 18.70 2.11 13.65
C ARG A 288 19.45 0.79 13.46
N GLY A 289 19.47 -0.03 14.53
CA GLY A 289 20.16 -1.31 14.61
C GLY A 289 19.41 -2.47 13.93
N ARG A 290 19.95 -3.67 14.06
CA ARG A 290 19.37 -4.91 13.56
C ARG A 290 18.49 -5.57 14.62
N ILE A 291 17.44 -6.31 14.18
CA ILE A 291 16.53 -6.97 15.11
C ILE A 291 17.23 -8.02 15.96
N SER A 292 18.34 -8.57 15.48
CA SER A 292 19.18 -9.51 16.24
C SER A 292 19.75 -8.94 17.56
N GLU A 293 19.76 -7.61 17.72
CA GLU A 293 20.19 -6.97 18.97
C GLU A 293 19.18 -7.18 20.11
N TYR A 294 17.94 -7.51 19.79
CA TYR A 294 16.85 -7.72 20.74
C TYR A 294 17.19 -8.77 21.80
N VAL A 295 17.82 -9.89 21.41
CA VAL A 295 18.15 -10.97 22.35
C VAL A 295 19.25 -10.61 23.35
N LYS A 296 19.97 -9.50 23.16
CA LYS A 296 20.91 -8.97 24.15
C LYS A 296 20.20 -8.29 25.31
N GLU A 297 19.05 -7.65 25.02
CA GLU A 297 18.24 -6.94 26.01
C GLU A 297 17.16 -7.85 26.61
N VAL A 298 16.71 -8.89 25.88
CA VAL A 298 15.69 -9.87 26.27
C VAL A 298 16.25 -11.27 26.11
N PRO A 299 17.00 -11.81 27.10
CA PRO A 299 17.69 -13.10 26.99
C PRO A 299 16.78 -14.32 26.88
N SER A 300 15.48 -14.19 27.21
CA SER A 300 14.48 -15.26 27.00
C SER A 300 14.09 -15.46 25.55
N ALA A 301 14.32 -14.46 24.70
CA ALA A 301 14.00 -14.53 23.29
C ALA A 301 15.07 -15.29 22.49
N VAL A 302 14.65 -15.82 21.34
CA VAL A 302 15.51 -16.55 20.41
C VAL A 302 15.64 -15.77 19.11
N TYR A 303 16.85 -15.59 18.60
CA TYR A 303 17.09 -15.08 17.25
C TYR A 303 17.43 -16.23 16.30
N THR A 304 16.78 -16.27 15.15
CA THR A 304 17.04 -17.25 14.09
C THR A 304 17.52 -16.53 12.85
N GLU A 305 18.79 -16.72 12.51
CA GLU A 305 19.43 -16.11 11.35
C GLU A 305 18.97 -16.77 10.04
N GLY A 306 18.84 -15.97 8.98
CA GLY A 306 18.58 -16.43 7.61
C GLY A 306 17.18 -17.00 7.37
N LYS A 307 16.29 -17.01 8.39
CA LYS A 307 14.93 -17.53 8.26
C LYS A 307 13.88 -16.47 8.45
N ARG A 308 12.68 -16.77 7.94
CA ARG A 308 11.44 -15.99 8.11
C ARG A 308 10.61 -16.59 9.26
N PRO A 309 9.68 -15.82 9.87
CA PRO A 309 8.98 -16.26 11.08
C PRO A 309 7.85 -17.29 10.83
N TRP A 310 7.64 -17.72 9.60
CA TRP A 310 6.43 -18.46 9.18
C TRP A 310 6.34 -19.89 9.68
N GLY A 311 7.44 -20.47 10.14
CA GLY A 311 7.46 -21.74 10.88
C GLY A 311 6.97 -21.64 12.34
N THR A 312 6.65 -20.44 12.84
CA THR A 312 6.17 -20.22 14.20
C THR A 312 4.69 -20.55 14.33
N LYS A 313 4.31 -21.29 15.38
CA LYS A 313 2.89 -21.56 15.66
C LYS A 313 2.17 -20.27 16.03
N CYS A 314 1.09 -19.95 15.31
CA CYS A 314 0.27 -18.76 15.55
C CYS A 314 -1.16 -18.98 15.08
N ASP A 315 -2.09 -18.17 15.63
CA ASP A 315 -3.49 -18.09 15.18
C ASP A 315 -3.62 -17.12 13.98
N ILE A 316 -2.82 -16.05 14.00
CA ILE A 316 -2.88 -14.94 13.04
C ILE A 316 -1.47 -14.67 12.51
N ALA A 317 -1.33 -14.54 11.19
CA ALA A 317 -0.09 -14.10 10.55
C ALA A 317 -0.30 -12.74 9.85
N LEU A 318 0.59 -11.80 10.13
CA LEU A 318 0.58 -10.45 9.56
C LEU A 318 1.90 -10.20 8.80
N PRO A 319 1.95 -10.48 7.49
CA PRO A 319 3.13 -10.19 6.67
C PRO A 319 3.31 -8.68 6.48
N CYS A 320 4.34 -8.10 7.11
CA CYS A 320 4.56 -6.64 7.17
C CYS A 320 5.94 -6.20 6.66
N ALA A 321 6.71 -7.10 6.02
CA ALA A 321 8.07 -6.79 5.58
C ALA A 321 8.13 -6.36 4.11
N THR A 322 8.19 -7.30 3.18
CA THR A 322 8.48 -7.02 1.78
C THR A 322 7.61 -7.85 0.83
N GLN A 323 7.58 -7.42 -0.44
CA GLN A 323 6.92 -8.16 -1.52
C GLN A 323 7.48 -9.58 -1.63
N ASN A 324 6.61 -10.57 -1.90
CA ASN A 324 6.93 -11.98 -2.10
C ASN A 324 7.74 -12.63 -0.96
N GLU A 325 7.52 -12.16 0.27
CA GLU A 325 8.19 -12.74 1.44
C GLU A 325 7.54 -14.03 1.96
N LEU A 326 6.30 -14.30 1.59
CA LEU A 326 5.54 -15.47 2.00
C LEU A 326 5.19 -16.30 0.74
N ASP A 327 5.98 -17.34 0.52
CA ASP A 327 5.83 -18.26 -0.60
C ASP A 327 4.97 -19.49 -0.23
N LEU A 328 4.78 -20.40 -1.19
CA LEU A 328 3.96 -21.59 -1.00
C LEU A 328 4.46 -22.49 0.13
N ASP A 329 5.77 -22.64 0.32
CA ASP A 329 6.31 -23.49 1.37
C ASP A 329 6.08 -22.87 2.74
N ASN A 330 6.24 -21.56 2.87
CA ASN A 330 5.87 -20.82 4.07
C ASN A 330 4.36 -20.91 4.38
N ALA A 331 3.51 -20.88 3.35
CA ALA A 331 2.07 -21.04 3.53
C ALA A 331 1.71 -22.44 4.05
N LYS A 332 2.38 -23.49 3.53
CA LYS A 332 2.21 -24.86 4.03
C LYS A 332 2.63 -24.99 5.50
N GLU A 333 3.75 -24.38 5.89
CA GLU A 333 4.22 -24.36 7.28
C GLU A 333 3.19 -23.68 8.21
N LEU A 334 2.70 -22.50 7.84
CA LEU A 334 1.68 -21.77 8.59
C LEU A 334 0.40 -22.57 8.78
N VAL A 335 -0.12 -23.19 7.70
CA VAL A 335 -1.31 -24.04 7.76
C VAL A 335 -1.10 -25.25 8.65
N ALA A 336 0.03 -25.94 8.51
CA ALA A 336 0.40 -27.09 9.36
C ALA A 336 0.50 -26.69 10.84
N ASN A 337 0.95 -25.47 11.14
CA ASN A 337 1.03 -24.90 12.50
C ASN A 337 -0.28 -24.31 13.02
N GLY A 338 -1.35 -24.38 12.23
CA GLY A 338 -2.71 -24.07 12.67
C GLY A 338 -3.16 -22.63 12.48
N VAL A 339 -2.48 -21.81 11.64
CA VAL A 339 -2.94 -20.47 11.32
C VAL A 339 -4.36 -20.47 10.77
N LYS A 340 -5.18 -19.51 11.20
CA LYS A 340 -6.56 -19.36 10.77
C LYS A 340 -6.82 -18.06 10.02
N PHE A 341 -6.01 -17.05 10.28
CA PHE A 341 -6.16 -15.71 9.70
C PHE A 341 -4.82 -15.20 9.17
N VAL A 342 -4.84 -14.70 7.95
CA VAL A 342 -3.71 -13.99 7.34
C VAL A 342 -4.20 -12.65 6.82
N ALA A 343 -3.55 -11.55 7.21
CA ALA A 343 -3.86 -10.23 6.69
C ALA A 343 -2.56 -9.49 6.33
N GLU A 344 -2.47 -9.04 5.09
CA GLU A 344 -1.26 -8.43 4.54
C GLU A 344 -1.07 -6.98 4.98
N GLY A 345 0.04 -6.70 5.66
CA GLY A 345 0.49 -5.35 6.01
C GLY A 345 1.40 -4.72 4.96
N ALA A 346 2.23 -5.51 4.30
CA ALA A 346 3.03 -5.08 3.17
C ALA A 346 2.23 -5.07 1.85
N ASN A 347 2.82 -4.55 0.78
CA ASN A 347 2.22 -4.64 -0.55
C ASN A 347 2.65 -5.98 -1.19
N MET A 348 1.67 -6.82 -1.51
CA MET A 348 1.84 -8.14 -2.14
C MET A 348 2.93 -9.00 -1.47
N PRO A 349 2.89 -9.22 -0.15
CA PRO A 349 3.91 -10.03 0.53
C PRO A 349 3.74 -11.53 0.26
N THR A 350 2.52 -11.97 -0.07
CA THR A 350 2.17 -13.36 -0.32
C THR A 350 2.17 -13.64 -1.81
N THR A 351 2.79 -14.74 -2.24
CA THR A 351 2.79 -15.15 -3.64
C THR A 351 1.40 -15.67 -4.07
N PRO A 352 1.03 -15.59 -5.36
CA PRO A 352 -0.30 -16.02 -5.82
C PRO A 352 -0.64 -17.47 -5.49
N ASP A 353 0.33 -18.37 -5.61
CA ASP A 353 0.19 -19.80 -5.28
C ASP A 353 -0.01 -20.02 -3.76
N ALA A 354 0.67 -19.25 -2.93
CA ALA A 354 0.48 -19.25 -1.48
C ALA A 354 -0.92 -18.71 -1.10
N THR A 355 -1.40 -17.66 -1.76
CA THR A 355 -2.75 -17.12 -1.56
C THR A 355 -3.83 -18.16 -1.88
N ILE A 356 -3.71 -18.83 -3.04
CA ILE A 356 -4.60 -19.91 -3.44
C ILE A 356 -4.57 -21.05 -2.42
N TYR A 357 -3.38 -21.42 -1.95
CA TYR A 357 -3.21 -22.46 -0.95
C TYR A 357 -3.90 -22.12 0.38
N PHE A 358 -3.79 -20.89 0.87
CA PHE A 358 -4.52 -20.44 2.06
C PHE A 358 -6.04 -20.57 1.89
N GLN A 359 -6.58 -20.08 0.79
CA GLN A 359 -8.02 -20.15 0.50
C GLN A 359 -8.52 -21.61 0.45
N GLN A 360 -7.78 -22.50 -0.22
CA GLN A 360 -8.13 -23.93 -0.33
C GLN A 360 -8.05 -24.69 0.99
N ASN A 361 -7.28 -24.20 1.97
CA ASN A 361 -7.11 -24.82 3.27
C ASN A 361 -7.88 -24.11 4.40
N GLY A 362 -8.86 -23.28 4.04
CA GLY A 362 -9.79 -22.66 5.02
C GLY A 362 -9.14 -21.59 5.88
N VAL A 363 -8.04 -20.98 5.45
CA VAL A 363 -7.45 -19.80 6.07
C VAL A 363 -8.15 -18.56 5.55
N TYR A 364 -8.68 -17.74 6.46
CA TYR A 364 -9.33 -16.48 6.08
C TYR A 364 -8.27 -15.44 5.74
N PHE A 365 -8.13 -15.15 4.45
CA PHE A 365 -7.04 -14.35 3.88
C PHE A 365 -7.52 -12.96 3.44
N ALA A 366 -6.78 -11.92 3.79
CA ALA A 366 -7.03 -10.53 3.36
C ALA A 366 -5.87 -9.98 2.52
N PRO A 367 -6.17 -9.47 1.30
CA PRO A 367 -5.15 -8.89 0.43
C PRO A 367 -4.70 -7.51 0.92
N GLY A 368 -3.43 -7.17 0.68
CA GLY A 368 -2.82 -5.92 1.13
C GLY A 368 -3.54 -4.66 0.65
N LYS A 369 -4.08 -4.65 -0.58
CA LYS A 369 -4.83 -3.49 -1.09
C LYS A 369 -6.03 -3.08 -0.21
N ALA A 370 -6.62 -4.02 0.53
CA ALA A 370 -7.69 -3.77 1.49
C ALA A 370 -7.13 -3.58 2.91
N SER A 371 -6.37 -4.55 3.41
CA SER A 371 -5.93 -4.58 4.81
C SER A 371 -4.87 -3.53 5.15
N ASN A 372 -4.02 -3.11 4.21
CA ASN A 372 -3.00 -2.08 4.45
C ASN A 372 -3.39 -0.67 3.98
N ALA A 373 -4.65 -0.44 3.63
CA ALA A 373 -5.13 0.85 3.13
C ALA A 373 -5.09 1.99 4.17
N GLY A 374 -4.79 1.70 5.43
CA GLY A 374 -4.73 2.68 6.52
C GLY A 374 -3.79 3.86 6.21
N GLY A 375 -2.64 3.58 5.60
CA GLY A 375 -1.67 4.61 5.24
C GLY A 375 -2.21 5.63 4.24
N VAL A 376 -2.88 5.19 3.18
CA VAL A 376 -3.49 6.10 2.18
C VAL A 376 -4.75 6.76 2.73
N ALA A 377 -5.53 6.06 3.55
CA ALA A 377 -6.68 6.65 4.24
C ALA A 377 -6.26 7.85 5.11
N THR A 378 -5.24 7.68 5.95
CA THR A 378 -4.73 8.79 6.78
C THR A 378 -4.07 9.88 5.93
N SER A 379 -3.46 9.55 4.79
CA SER A 379 -2.99 10.58 3.85
C SER A 379 -4.15 11.42 3.30
N ALA A 380 -5.30 10.82 3.00
CA ALA A 380 -6.49 11.57 2.59
C ALA A 380 -7.07 12.40 3.75
N LEU A 381 -7.02 11.90 4.99
CA LEU A 381 -7.37 12.69 6.18
C LEU A 381 -6.41 13.89 6.37
N GLU A 382 -5.11 13.74 6.06
CA GLU A 382 -4.17 14.86 6.01
C GLU A 382 -4.61 15.91 4.97
N MET A 383 -5.04 15.48 3.79
CA MET A 383 -5.58 16.39 2.76
C MET A 383 -6.81 17.14 3.29
N CYS A 384 -7.73 16.46 3.98
CA CYS A 384 -8.91 17.10 4.59
C CYS A 384 -8.51 18.16 5.62
N GLN A 385 -7.56 17.88 6.50
CA GLN A 385 -7.04 18.81 7.49
C GLN A 385 -6.38 20.02 6.81
N ASN A 386 -5.61 19.80 5.75
CA ASN A 386 -4.97 20.87 4.99
C ASN A 386 -6.01 21.78 4.29
N SER A 387 -7.05 21.20 3.70
CA SER A 387 -8.12 21.97 3.04
C SER A 387 -8.93 22.78 4.03
N ALA A 388 -9.18 22.24 5.22
CA ALA A 388 -9.87 22.93 6.30
C ALA A 388 -8.97 23.93 7.06
N ARG A 389 -7.64 23.87 6.87
CA ARG A 389 -6.61 24.59 7.64
C ARG A 389 -6.69 24.32 9.15
N LEU A 390 -7.01 23.07 9.50
CA LEU A 390 -7.13 22.58 10.86
C LEU A 390 -6.17 21.40 11.09
N SER A 391 -5.86 21.14 12.35
CA SER A 391 -5.18 19.93 12.79
C SER A 391 -6.09 19.17 13.74
N TRP A 392 -6.23 17.86 13.52
CA TRP A 392 -7.00 16.98 14.40
C TRP A 392 -6.07 16.32 15.42
N THR A 393 -6.63 15.93 16.56
CA THR A 393 -5.90 15.15 17.56
C THR A 393 -5.60 13.75 17.05
N PHE A 394 -4.73 13.05 17.75
CA PHE A 394 -4.41 11.65 17.42
C PHE A 394 -5.67 10.79 17.47
N GLU A 395 -6.49 10.97 18.51
CA GLU A 395 -7.73 10.23 18.75
C GLU A 395 -8.77 10.48 17.66
N GLU A 396 -8.89 11.71 17.19
CA GLU A 396 -9.79 12.06 16.08
C GLU A 396 -9.38 11.38 14.77
N VAL A 397 -8.08 11.38 14.46
CA VAL A 397 -7.56 10.71 13.26
C VAL A 397 -7.69 9.19 13.39
N ASP A 398 -7.33 8.61 14.54
CA ASP A 398 -7.40 7.16 14.78
C ASP A 398 -8.85 6.65 14.73
N ALA A 399 -9.81 7.38 15.31
CA ALA A 399 -11.23 7.05 15.24
C ALA A 399 -11.75 7.03 13.78
N LYS A 400 -11.36 8.04 12.97
CA LYS A 400 -11.70 8.09 11.55
C LYS A 400 -11.04 6.93 10.77
N LEU A 401 -9.76 6.67 11.03
CA LEU A 401 -9.04 5.55 10.45
C LEU A 401 -9.73 4.21 10.74
N LYS A 402 -10.08 3.97 12.00
CA LYS A 402 -10.82 2.77 12.41
C LYS A 402 -12.12 2.62 11.62
N GLY A 403 -12.94 3.66 11.54
CA GLY A 403 -14.19 3.64 10.79
C GLY A 403 -13.98 3.36 9.30
N ILE A 404 -12.94 3.93 8.68
CA ILE A 404 -12.59 3.66 7.28
C ILE A 404 -12.23 2.19 7.09
N MET A 405 -11.35 1.62 7.93
CA MET A 405 -10.92 0.23 7.80
C MET A 405 -12.07 -0.78 8.00
N GLN A 406 -12.99 -0.47 8.93
CA GLN A 406 -14.22 -1.24 9.13
C GLN A 406 -15.12 -1.21 7.88
N ASN A 407 -15.26 -0.05 7.25
CA ASN A 407 -16.03 0.09 6.01
C ASN A 407 -15.37 -0.63 4.83
N ILE A 408 -14.04 -0.62 4.72
CA ILE A 408 -13.32 -1.39 3.69
C ILE A 408 -13.64 -2.87 3.85
N TYR A 409 -13.52 -3.42 5.07
CA TYR A 409 -13.86 -4.81 5.32
C TYR A 409 -15.32 -5.12 4.96
N LYS A 410 -16.27 -4.31 5.43
CA LYS A 410 -17.71 -4.47 5.17
C LYS A 410 -18.01 -4.51 3.67
N ASN A 411 -17.44 -3.57 2.89
CA ASN A 411 -17.69 -3.48 1.45
C ASN A 411 -17.05 -4.66 0.70
N ALA A 412 -15.81 -5.03 1.03
CA ALA A 412 -15.14 -6.17 0.43
C ALA A 412 -15.87 -7.49 0.73
N SER A 413 -16.29 -7.71 1.98
CA SER A 413 -17.05 -8.89 2.40
C SER A 413 -18.44 -8.94 1.73
N ALA A 414 -19.12 -7.80 1.59
CA ALA A 414 -20.42 -7.73 0.91
C ALA A 414 -20.29 -8.08 -0.58
N ALA A 415 -19.30 -7.52 -1.28
CA ALA A 415 -19.03 -7.82 -2.67
C ALA A 415 -18.65 -9.31 -2.88
N ALA A 416 -17.79 -9.86 -2.04
CA ALA A 416 -17.44 -11.28 -2.08
C ALA A 416 -18.68 -12.18 -1.97
N LYS A 417 -19.57 -11.87 -1.03
CA LYS A 417 -20.82 -12.60 -0.83
C LYS A 417 -21.79 -12.47 -2.03
N GLU A 418 -21.91 -11.28 -2.59
CA GLU A 418 -22.80 -11.00 -3.73
C GLU A 418 -22.36 -11.75 -4.99
N TYR A 419 -21.03 -11.86 -5.22
CA TYR A 419 -20.47 -12.48 -6.40
C TYR A 419 -20.04 -13.94 -6.21
N GLY A 420 -20.46 -14.56 -5.11
CA GLY A 420 -20.53 -16.02 -4.99
C GLY A 420 -19.49 -16.69 -4.11
N ASP A 421 -18.60 -15.93 -3.44
CA ASP A 421 -17.60 -16.49 -2.51
C ASP A 421 -17.39 -15.58 -1.30
N ALA A 422 -18.25 -15.78 -0.29
CA ALA A 422 -18.31 -14.92 0.92
C ALA A 422 -16.99 -14.82 1.72
N ASP A 423 -16.10 -15.81 1.58
CA ASP A 423 -14.83 -15.86 2.31
C ASP A 423 -13.65 -15.39 1.45
N ASN A 424 -13.87 -15.06 0.18
CA ASN A 424 -12.83 -14.59 -0.74
C ASN A 424 -12.70 -13.06 -0.71
N LEU A 425 -11.97 -12.53 0.27
CA LEU A 425 -11.73 -11.09 0.37
C LEU A 425 -10.83 -10.55 -0.76
N VAL A 426 -10.09 -11.39 -1.48
CA VAL A 426 -9.33 -10.96 -2.67
C VAL A 426 -10.30 -10.55 -3.78
N LEU A 427 -11.24 -11.43 -4.10
CA LEU A 427 -12.34 -11.16 -5.04
C LEU A 427 -13.14 -9.94 -4.61
N GLY A 428 -13.58 -9.93 -3.34
CA GLY A 428 -14.42 -8.87 -2.82
C GLY A 428 -13.75 -7.49 -2.81
N ALA A 429 -12.46 -7.41 -2.50
CA ALA A 429 -11.71 -6.16 -2.53
C ALA A 429 -11.55 -5.62 -3.97
N ASN A 430 -11.24 -6.48 -4.93
CA ASN A 430 -11.14 -6.09 -6.33
C ASN A 430 -12.50 -5.58 -6.86
N ILE A 431 -13.57 -6.30 -6.60
CA ILE A 431 -14.92 -5.92 -7.06
C ILE A 431 -15.39 -4.62 -6.38
N ALA A 432 -15.31 -4.52 -5.06
CA ALA A 432 -15.75 -3.31 -4.34
C ALA A 432 -14.95 -2.07 -4.77
N GLY A 433 -13.65 -2.21 -4.98
CA GLY A 433 -12.81 -1.14 -5.52
C GLY A 433 -13.20 -0.75 -6.94
N PHE A 434 -13.46 -1.73 -7.80
CA PHE A 434 -13.88 -1.52 -9.17
C PHE A 434 -15.23 -0.82 -9.26
N GLN A 435 -16.27 -1.32 -8.59
CA GLN A 435 -17.64 -0.83 -8.71
C GLN A 435 -17.73 0.69 -8.46
N LYS A 436 -17.09 1.19 -7.41
CA LYS A 436 -17.10 2.63 -7.11
C LYS A 436 -16.48 3.47 -8.22
N ILE A 437 -15.40 3.00 -8.86
CA ILE A 437 -14.76 3.70 -9.98
C ILE A 437 -15.65 3.60 -11.22
N ALA A 438 -16.18 2.41 -11.51
CA ALA A 438 -17.07 2.15 -12.63
C ALA A 438 -18.32 3.04 -12.58
N ASP A 439 -18.99 3.10 -11.42
CA ASP A 439 -20.16 3.97 -11.20
C ASP A 439 -19.84 5.44 -11.49
N ALA A 440 -18.70 5.93 -11.00
CA ALA A 440 -18.27 7.30 -11.25
C ALA A 440 -17.96 7.54 -12.74
N MET A 441 -17.23 6.62 -13.40
CA MET A 441 -16.91 6.72 -14.83
C MET A 441 -18.16 6.67 -15.71
N MET A 442 -19.13 5.81 -15.38
CA MET A 442 -20.40 5.72 -16.10
C MET A 442 -21.24 6.97 -15.90
N ALA A 443 -21.35 7.47 -14.67
CA ALA A 443 -22.14 8.67 -14.35
C ALA A 443 -21.56 9.95 -14.99
N GLN A 444 -20.23 10.06 -15.08
CA GLN A 444 -19.55 11.22 -15.69
C GLN A 444 -19.52 11.15 -17.23
N GLY A 445 -19.76 9.97 -17.81
CA GLY A 445 -19.76 9.77 -19.25
C GLY A 445 -18.38 9.93 -19.89
N ILE A 446 -18.38 10.39 -21.15
CA ILE A 446 -17.15 10.62 -21.93
C ILE A 446 -17.01 12.13 -22.12
N ALA A 447 -15.97 12.70 -21.50
CA ALA A 447 -15.60 14.09 -21.72
C ALA A 447 -14.64 14.19 -22.92
N TYR A 448 -14.94 15.08 -23.86
CA TYR A 448 -14.14 15.35 -25.05
C TYR A 448 -13.26 16.57 -24.87
#